data_be82af2cbde954b73c6e91153d697855
#
_entry.id   be82af2cbde954b73c6e91153d697855
#
_cell.length_a   1.000
_cell.length_b   1.000
_cell.length_c   1.000
_cell.angle_alpha   90.00
_cell.angle_beta   90.00
_cell.angle_gamma   90.00
#
_symmetry.space_group_name_H-M   'P 1'
#
loop_
_entity.id
_entity.type
_entity.pdbx_description
1 polymer ?
#
loop_
_entity_poly.entity_id
_entity_poly.type
_entity_poly.pdbx_seq_one_letter_code
_entity_poly.pdbx_strand_id
1 'polypeptide(L)'
;MAIDVKELMAKVGKIRILTNRLIDDQLSGDYHSTFKGQGVEFDEVRPYVAGDYVRSSDWNVTARTGTPFIKRFSEECELTVLFLVDISGSQSYGSVTRSKAELAAEVASLLALTAIRNQDKIGLILFSDKIVKYIPPRKGRQSVMRLVREVLAAEDDATGGTDVAGALKFLNGVQKRRAVMFLVSDFQDAGYEKELRVTARHHDMIAIPVSDPAESELPQAGLAELEDPESGELLLVDTSDSAVRRAFAETAAEQVAARDRFFARNGIDNVPVATDRPYIQSIRALFKRRASKR
;
A
#
# COMPACT_ATOMS: atom_id res chain seq x y z
N MET A 1 -1.28 -26.23 -6.41
CA MET A 1 -1.73 -26.44 -7.83
C MET A 1 -1.16 -25.25 -8.61
N ALA A 2 -0.38 -25.46 -9.68
CA ALA A 2 0.17 -24.31 -10.44
C ALA A 2 -0.98 -23.59 -11.15
N ILE A 3 -1.13 -22.27 -10.91
CA ILE A 3 -2.10 -21.46 -11.65
C ILE A 3 -1.83 -21.65 -13.15
N ASP A 4 -2.89 -21.93 -13.89
CA ASP A 4 -2.81 -21.85 -15.35
C ASP A 4 -2.45 -20.41 -15.74
N VAL A 5 -1.31 -20.25 -16.42
CA VAL A 5 -0.83 -18.93 -16.89
C VAL A 5 -1.95 -18.15 -17.61
N LYS A 6 -2.88 -18.85 -18.23
CA LYS A 6 -4.04 -18.28 -18.92
C LYS A 6 -5.06 -17.67 -17.93
N GLU A 7 -5.29 -18.34 -16.81
CA GLU A 7 -6.15 -17.85 -15.73
C GLU A 7 -5.54 -16.63 -15.04
N LEU A 8 -4.25 -16.69 -14.70
CA LEU A 8 -3.51 -15.56 -14.14
C LEU A 8 -3.58 -14.34 -15.07
N MET A 9 -3.37 -14.53 -16.36
CA MET A 9 -3.46 -13.44 -17.34
C MET A 9 -4.89 -12.89 -17.48
N ALA A 10 -5.92 -13.72 -17.29
CA ALA A 10 -7.31 -13.28 -17.25
C ALA A 10 -7.61 -12.44 -16.00
N LYS A 11 -7.13 -12.88 -14.82
CA LYS A 11 -7.24 -12.11 -13.54
C LYS A 11 -6.52 -10.76 -13.68
N VAL A 12 -5.29 -10.71 -14.18
CA VAL A 12 -4.54 -9.48 -14.46
C VAL A 12 -5.29 -8.56 -15.42
N GLY A 13 -5.87 -9.12 -16.49
CA GLY A 13 -6.69 -8.38 -17.46
C GLY A 13 -7.93 -7.77 -16.81
N LYS A 14 -8.65 -8.53 -16.00
CA LYS A 14 -9.84 -8.09 -15.27
C LYS A 14 -9.51 -6.96 -14.29
N ILE A 15 -8.47 -7.11 -13.47
CA ILE A 15 -8.01 -6.08 -12.53
C ILE A 15 -7.62 -4.81 -13.29
N ARG A 16 -6.88 -4.91 -14.40
CA ARG A 16 -6.49 -3.77 -15.21
C ARG A 16 -7.69 -3.01 -15.77
N ILE A 17 -8.72 -3.72 -16.25
CA ILE A 17 -9.95 -3.09 -16.77
C ILE A 17 -10.71 -2.41 -15.65
N LEU A 18 -10.87 -3.08 -14.51
CA LEU A 18 -11.55 -2.55 -13.32
C LEU A 18 -10.83 -1.29 -12.80
N THR A 19 -9.53 -1.38 -12.59
CA THR A 19 -8.73 -0.27 -12.08
C THR A 19 -8.67 0.90 -13.04
N ASN A 20 -8.54 0.68 -14.35
CA ASN A 20 -8.58 1.78 -15.32
C ASN A 20 -9.92 2.55 -15.29
N ARG A 21 -11.04 1.88 -15.06
CA ARG A 21 -12.35 2.55 -14.88
C ARG A 21 -12.44 3.34 -13.57
N LEU A 22 -11.78 2.88 -12.52
CA LEU A 22 -11.78 3.52 -11.20
C LEU A 22 -10.81 4.71 -11.10
N ILE A 23 -9.79 4.73 -11.98
CA ILE A 23 -8.76 5.79 -12.00
C ILE A 23 -9.21 7.01 -12.83
N ASP A 24 -10.46 7.09 -13.25
CA ASP A 24 -10.93 8.28 -13.96
C ASP A 24 -10.45 9.58 -13.29
N ASP A 25 -10.32 10.65 -14.05
CA ASP A 25 -9.61 11.92 -13.77
C ASP A 25 -9.60 12.42 -12.31
N GLN A 26 -10.64 12.08 -11.53
CA GLN A 26 -10.77 12.48 -10.13
C GLN A 26 -9.74 11.80 -9.21
N LEU A 27 -9.54 10.48 -9.31
CA LEU A 27 -8.61 9.77 -8.40
C LEU A 27 -7.16 10.15 -8.69
N SER A 28 -6.81 10.37 -9.95
CA SER A 28 -5.48 10.84 -10.35
C SER A 28 -5.21 12.26 -9.83
N GLY A 29 -6.19 13.17 -9.92
CA GLY A 29 -6.10 14.51 -9.37
C GLY A 29 -5.97 14.53 -7.85
N ASP A 30 -6.79 13.74 -7.17
CA ASP A 30 -6.74 13.58 -5.71
C ASP A 30 -5.40 13.00 -5.24
N TYR A 31 -4.83 12.04 -5.96
CA TYR A 31 -3.51 11.48 -5.71
C TYR A 31 -2.43 12.55 -5.86
N HIS A 32 -2.38 13.25 -6.99
CA HIS A 32 -1.38 14.28 -7.26
C HIS A 32 -1.41 15.39 -6.20
N SER A 33 -2.58 15.88 -5.80
CA SER A 33 -2.72 16.87 -4.74
C SER A 33 -2.27 16.36 -3.37
N THR A 34 -2.40 15.05 -3.13
CA THR A 34 -2.09 14.39 -1.86
C THR A 34 -0.60 14.14 -1.65
N PHE A 35 0.10 13.74 -2.72
CA PHE A 35 1.49 13.27 -2.67
C PHE A 35 2.47 14.22 -3.35
N LYS A 36 2.14 15.51 -3.50
CA LYS A 36 3.10 16.50 -4.04
C LYS A 36 4.44 16.37 -3.32
N GLY A 37 5.48 16.05 -4.11
CA GLY A 37 6.85 15.99 -3.61
C GLY A 37 7.30 17.33 -3.07
N GLN A 38 8.11 17.33 -2.00
CA GLN A 38 8.79 18.52 -1.46
C GLN A 38 10.12 18.77 -2.17
N GLY A 39 10.26 18.39 -3.41
CA GLY A 39 11.48 18.61 -4.18
C GLY A 39 11.27 19.70 -5.21
N VAL A 40 12.27 20.55 -5.34
CA VAL A 40 12.37 21.55 -6.37
C VAL A 40 13.31 20.96 -7.42
N GLU A 41 12.77 20.57 -8.58
CA GLU A 41 13.59 20.07 -9.68
C GLU A 41 13.94 21.26 -10.60
N PHE A 42 15.18 21.30 -11.06
CA PHE A 42 15.63 22.31 -12.00
C PHE A 42 14.90 22.08 -13.33
N ASP A 43 14.13 23.08 -13.77
CA ASP A 43 13.34 23.03 -15.00
C ASP A 43 14.14 23.64 -16.17
N GLU A 44 14.42 24.93 -16.09
CA GLU A 44 15.11 25.64 -17.15
C GLU A 44 15.87 26.87 -16.64
N VAL A 45 16.77 27.40 -17.47
CA VAL A 45 17.37 28.69 -17.28
C VAL A 45 16.75 29.63 -18.32
N ARG A 46 16.09 30.69 -17.84
CA ARG A 46 15.54 31.73 -18.71
C ARG A 46 16.10 33.12 -18.39
N PRO A 47 16.04 34.07 -19.33
CA PRO A 47 16.39 35.45 -19.05
C PRO A 47 15.58 36.03 -17.89
N TYR A 48 16.22 36.84 -17.07
CA TYR A 48 15.59 37.58 -15.98
C TYR A 48 14.52 38.51 -16.51
N VAL A 49 13.37 38.55 -15.88
CA VAL A 49 12.28 39.50 -16.12
C VAL A 49 12.06 40.31 -14.82
N ALA A 50 11.77 41.59 -14.95
CA ALA A 50 11.53 42.44 -13.78
C ALA A 50 10.40 41.88 -12.91
N GLY A 51 10.69 41.60 -11.62
CA GLY A 51 9.80 40.95 -10.68
C GLY A 51 10.26 39.57 -10.25
N ASP A 52 11.24 38.96 -10.91
CA ASP A 52 11.81 37.67 -10.51
C ASP A 52 12.68 37.78 -9.25
N TYR A 53 12.75 36.70 -8.49
CA TYR A 53 13.60 36.64 -7.30
C TYR A 53 15.09 36.61 -7.67
N VAL A 54 15.83 37.62 -7.34
CA VAL A 54 17.29 37.73 -7.59
C VAL A 54 18.09 36.55 -7.00
N ARG A 55 17.61 35.95 -5.92
CA ARG A 55 18.24 34.73 -5.31
C ARG A 55 18.22 33.53 -6.23
N SER A 56 17.34 33.45 -7.21
CA SER A 56 17.25 32.41 -8.21
C SER A 56 18.19 32.59 -9.40
N SER A 57 19.06 33.63 -9.38
CA SER A 57 19.97 33.94 -10.47
C SER A 57 21.01 32.86 -10.69
N ASP A 58 21.21 32.45 -11.94
CA ASP A 58 22.33 31.60 -12.34
C ASP A 58 23.53 32.46 -12.73
N TRP A 59 24.41 32.66 -11.76
CA TRP A 59 25.60 33.51 -11.96
C TRP A 59 26.58 32.91 -12.99
N ASN A 60 26.59 31.59 -13.19
CA ASN A 60 27.46 30.93 -14.15
C ASN A 60 27.02 31.23 -15.60
N VAL A 61 25.72 31.16 -15.88
CA VAL A 61 25.17 31.47 -17.19
C VAL A 61 25.20 32.97 -17.42
N THR A 62 24.86 33.78 -16.43
CA THR A 62 24.92 35.22 -16.47
C THR A 62 26.32 35.72 -16.80
N ALA A 63 27.36 35.15 -16.19
CA ALA A 63 28.76 35.53 -16.46
C ALA A 63 29.22 35.20 -17.90
N ARG A 64 28.63 34.16 -18.52
CA ARG A 64 28.97 33.76 -19.90
C ARG A 64 28.21 34.56 -20.95
N THR A 65 26.97 34.92 -20.67
CA THR A 65 26.08 35.56 -21.63
C THR A 65 26.04 37.10 -21.52
N GLY A 66 26.50 37.63 -20.39
CA GLY A 66 26.45 39.08 -20.10
C GLY A 66 25.06 39.63 -19.77
N THR A 67 24.03 38.77 -19.79
CA THR A 67 22.66 39.13 -19.42
C THR A 67 22.21 38.29 -18.22
N PRO A 68 21.42 38.84 -17.27
CA PRO A 68 20.98 38.09 -16.10
C PRO A 68 20.07 36.93 -16.49
N PHE A 69 20.37 35.74 -15.97
CA PHE A 69 19.55 34.53 -16.10
C PHE A 69 19.11 34.06 -14.74
N ILE A 70 17.90 33.48 -14.68
CA ILE A 70 17.35 32.84 -13.48
C ILE A 70 17.14 31.35 -13.72
N LYS A 71 17.36 30.61 -12.65
CA LYS A 71 16.94 29.17 -12.57
C LYS A 71 15.46 29.14 -12.27
N ARG A 72 14.70 28.54 -13.18
CA ARG A 72 13.34 28.15 -12.90
C ARG A 72 13.33 26.73 -12.37
N PHE A 73 12.64 26.57 -11.29
CA PHE A 73 12.44 25.25 -10.68
C PHE A 73 10.98 24.89 -10.81
N SER A 74 10.68 23.71 -11.29
CA SER A 74 9.33 23.15 -11.26
C SER A 74 9.16 22.24 -10.04
N GLU A 75 7.97 22.22 -9.49
CA GLU A 75 7.63 21.35 -8.36
C GLU A 75 7.28 19.90 -8.80
N GLU A 76 7.75 19.48 -9.98
CA GLU A 76 7.55 18.10 -10.45
C GLU A 76 8.53 17.17 -9.77
N CYS A 77 8.25 16.78 -8.53
CA CYS A 77 9.01 15.78 -7.84
C CYS A 77 8.42 14.40 -8.07
N GLU A 78 9.18 13.60 -8.79
CA GLU A 78 8.93 12.17 -8.88
C GLU A 78 8.97 11.53 -7.50
N LEU A 79 7.88 10.92 -7.10
CA LEU A 79 7.86 10.14 -5.90
C LEU A 79 8.40 8.72 -6.14
N THR A 80 8.96 8.17 -5.10
CA THR A 80 9.20 6.74 -5.01
C THR A 80 8.09 6.14 -4.16
N VAL A 81 7.37 5.18 -4.72
CA VAL A 81 6.28 4.47 -4.07
C VAL A 81 6.66 3.00 -3.95
N LEU A 82 6.64 2.47 -2.74
CA LEU A 82 6.93 1.06 -2.47
C LEU A 82 5.70 0.40 -1.84
N PHE A 83 5.35 -0.75 -2.40
CA PHE A 83 4.32 -1.63 -1.89
C PHE A 83 4.99 -2.77 -1.11
N LEU A 84 4.60 -2.94 0.14
CA LEU A 84 4.90 -4.12 0.95
C LEU A 84 3.60 -4.90 1.01
N VAL A 85 3.55 -6.08 0.42
CA VAL A 85 2.35 -6.91 0.35
C VAL A 85 2.61 -8.22 1.05
N ASP A 86 1.81 -8.46 2.06
CA ASP A 86 1.76 -9.70 2.80
C ASP A 86 1.10 -10.79 1.94
N ILE A 87 1.78 -11.93 1.84
CA ILE A 87 1.34 -13.12 1.10
C ILE A 87 1.40 -14.37 1.98
N SER A 88 1.26 -14.21 3.29
CA SER A 88 1.18 -15.31 4.25
C SER A 88 -0.06 -16.19 4.04
N GLY A 89 -0.11 -17.34 4.68
CA GLY A 89 -1.23 -18.28 4.57
C GLY A 89 -2.59 -17.68 4.90
N SER A 90 -2.63 -16.74 5.87
CA SER A 90 -3.85 -16.02 6.25
C SER A 90 -4.48 -15.22 5.11
N GLN A 91 -3.69 -14.78 4.12
CA GLN A 91 -4.19 -13.98 3.00
C GLN A 91 -5.01 -14.79 1.98
N SER A 92 -4.83 -16.13 1.92
CA SER A 92 -5.63 -16.98 1.04
C SER A 92 -7.08 -17.14 1.49
N TYR A 93 -7.38 -16.73 2.73
CA TYR A 93 -8.72 -16.82 3.30
C TYR A 93 -9.68 -15.78 2.72
N GLY A 94 -10.94 -16.19 2.54
CA GLY A 94 -12.04 -15.31 2.15
C GLY A 94 -13.39 -16.02 2.35
N SER A 95 -14.26 -15.44 3.19
CA SER A 95 -15.61 -15.98 3.47
C SER A 95 -16.67 -15.54 2.45
N VAL A 96 -16.30 -14.63 1.55
CA VAL A 96 -17.19 -14.07 0.52
C VAL A 96 -16.68 -14.41 -0.89
N THR A 97 -16.94 -13.54 -1.87
CA THR A 97 -16.66 -13.80 -3.30
C THR A 97 -15.20 -13.64 -3.71
N ARG A 98 -14.36 -13.11 -2.83
CA ARG A 98 -12.92 -12.88 -3.09
C ARG A 98 -12.09 -13.14 -1.84
N SER A 99 -10.85 -13.56 -2.02
CA SER A 99 -9.88 -13.71 -0.94
C SER A 99 -9.29 -12.37 -0.50
N LYS A 100 -8.64 -12.34 0.68
CA LYS A 100 -7.85 -11.19 1.12
C LYS A 100 -6.71 -10.90 0.14
N ALA A 101 -6.06 -11.94 -0.41
CA ALA A 101 -5.00 -11.79 -1.41
C ALA A 101 -5.50 -11.13 -2.71
N GLU A 102 -6.67 -11.54 -3.23
CA GLU A 102 -7.27 -10.90 -4.39
C GLU A 102 -7.58 -9.42 -4.12
N LEU A 103 -8.12 -9.11 -2.94
CA LEU A 103 -8.39 -7.73 -2.53
C LEU A 103 -7.09 -6.91 -2.41
N ALA A 104 -6.05 -7.48 -1.78
CA ALA A 104 -4.72 -6.84 -1.68
C ALA A 104 -4.13 -6.54 -3.06
N ALA A 105 -4.22 -7.51 -3.99
CA ALA A 105 -3.77 -7.34 -5.37
C ALA A 105 -4.55 -6.24 -6.12
N GLU A 106 -5.87 -6.18 -5.95
CA GLU A 106 -6.70 -5.13 -6.56
C GLU A 106 -6.32 -3.73 -6.04
N VAL A 107 -6.19 -3.58 -4.72
CA VAL A 107 -5.85 -2.32 -4.06
C VAL A 107 -4.44 -1.86 -4.45
N ALA A 108 -3.45 -2.75 -4.37
CA ALA A 108 -2.07 -2.45 -4.76
C ALA A 108 -1.99 -2.05 -6.25
N SER A 109 -2.74 -2.76 -7.11
CA SER A 109 -2.80 -2.46 -8.55
C SER A 109 -3.41 -1.09 -8.83
N LEU A 110 -4.51 -0.74 -8.16
CA LEU A 110 -5.15 0.56 -8.30
C LEU A 110 -4.20 1.70 -7.92
N LEU A 111 -3.56 1.60 -6.77
CA LEU A 111 -2.63 2.61 -6.28
C LEU A 111 -1.38 2.70 -7.16
N ALA A 112 -0.84 1.55 -7.60
CA ALA A 112 0.31 1.50 -8.48
C ALA A 112 0.02 2.10 -9.87
N LEU A 113 -1.14 1.82 -10.45
CA LEU A 113 -1.56 2.43 -11.73
C LEU A 113 -1.79 3.94 -11.59
N THR A 114 -2.32 4.37 -10.45
CA THR A 114 -2.50 5.80 -10.15
C THR A 114 -1.15 6.51 -10.03
N ALA A 115 -0.18 5.92 -9.31
CA ALA A 115 1.16 6.46 -9.17
C ALA A 115 1.90 6.58 -10.52
N ILE A 116 1.78 5.59 -11.40
CA ILE A 116 2.40 5.66 -12.74
C ILE A 116 1.79 6.73 -13.63
N ARG A 117 0.51 7.00 -13.55
CA ARG A 117 -0.08 8.14 -14.27
C ARG A 117 0.55 9.46 -13.87
N ASN A 118 1.03 9.55 -12.63
CA ASN A 118 1.77 10.71 -12.10
C ASN A 118 3.30 10.58 -12.28
N GLN A 119 3.77 9.66 -13.13
CA GLN A 119 5.18 9.45 -13.47
C GLN A 119 6.07 9.00 -12.30
N ASP A 120 5.50 8.51 -11.21
CA ASP A 120 6.21 8.04 -10.04
C ASP A 120 6.95 6.71 -10.30
N LYS A 121 7.99 6.45 -9.47
CA LYS A 121 8.70 5.17 -9.46
C LYS A 121 7.99 4.19 -8.54
N ILE A 122 7.76 2.96 -9.02
CA ILE A 122 7.06 1.94 -8.26
C ILE A 122 7.96 0.74 -8.01
N GLY A 123 8.01 0.29 -6.76
CA GLY A 123 8.64 -0.95 -6.32
C GLY A 123 7.70 -1.83 -5.50
N LEU A 124 8.11 -3.08 -5.28
CA LEU A 124 7.34 -4.10 -4.58
C LEU A 124 8.24 -4.93 -3.68
N ILE A 125 7.76 -5.22 -2.48
CA ILE A 125 8.27 -6.25 -1.58
C ILE A 125 7.11 -7.18 -1.28
N LEU A 126 7.23 -8.45 -1.67
CA LEU A 126 6.35 -9.53 -1.22
C LEU A 126 7.00 -10.23 -0.05
N PHE A 127 6.24 -10.46 1.01
CA PHE A 127 6.74 -11.11 2.21
C PHE A 127 5.71 -12.03 2.85
N SER A 128 6.20 -12.99 3.59
CA SER A 128 5.51 -13.88 4.52
C SER A 128 6.33 -13.95 5.81
N ASP A 129 6.75 -15.13 6.24
CA ASP A 129 7.79 -15.37 7.26
C ASP A 129 9.20 -14.89 6.82
N LYS A 130 9.35 -14.55 5.54
CA LYS A 130 10.58 -14.07 4.89
C LYS A 130 10.26 -13.16 3.71
N ILE A 131 11.30 -12.51 3.18
CA ILE A 131 11.16 -11.77 1.92
C ILE A 131 11.12 -12.76 0.76
N VAL A 132 9.98 -12.83 0.10
CA VAL A 132 9.76 -13.72 -1.06
C VAL A 132 10.25 -13.05 -2.35
N LYS A 133 9.95 -11.76 -2.51
CA LYS A 133 10.32 -11.03 -3.73
C LYS A 133 10.62 -9.57 -3.44
N TYR A 134 11.65 -9.04 -4.10
CA TYR A 134 11.92 -7.62 -4.14
C TYR A 134 12.03 -7.12 -5.59
N ILE A 135 11.24 -6.13 -5.94
CA ILE A 135 11.31 -5.40 -7.20
C ILE A 135 11.69 -3.96 -6.87
N PRO A 136 12.89 -3.51 -7.24
CA PRO A 136 13.33 -2.14 -6.95
C PRO A 136 12.47 -1.11 -7.69
N PRO A 137 12.32 0.11 -7.14
CA PRO A 137 11.50 1.16 -7.73
C PRO A 137 11.94 1.52 -9.16
N ARG A 138 11.02 1.43 -10.12
CA ARG A 138 11.24 1.79 -11.53
C ARG A 138 10.02 2.51 -12.10
N LYS A 139 10.26 3.36 -13.10
CA LYS A 139 9.20 3.98 -13.89
C LYS A 139 8.62 3.01 -14.93
N GLY A 140 7.46 3.35 -15.41
CA GLY A 140 6.87 2.78 -16.60
C GLY A 140 5.82 1.70 -16.33
N ARG A 141 4.90 1.61 -17.25
CA ARG A 141 3.73 0.73 -17.19
C ARG A 141 4.07 -0.76 -17.04
N GLN A 142 5.22 -1.18 -17.57
CA GLN A 142 5.68 -2.57 -17.43
C GLN A 142 5.98 -2.94 -15.97
N SER A 143 6.44 -1.98 -15.15
CA SER A 143 6.71 -2.19 -13.72
C SER A 143 5.43 -2.51 -12.95
N VAL A 144 4.30 -1.84 -13.26
CA VAL A 144 2.99 -2.15 -12.65
C VAL A 144 2.49 -3.51 -13.07
N MET A 145 2.53 -3.81 -14.37
CA MET A 145 2.06 -5.11 -14.87
C MET A 145 2.85 -6.27 -14.27
N ARG A 146 4.15 -6.04 -14.03
CA ARG A 146 4.98 -6.99 -13.31
C ARG A 146 4.54 -7.12 -11.85
N LEU A 147 4.31 -5.98 -11.16
CA LEU A 147 3.84 -5.96 -9.77
C LEU A 147 2.52 -6.73 -9.63
N VAL A 148 1.52 -6.41 -10.44
CA VAL A 148 0.21 -7.08 -10.41
C VAL A 148 0.35 -8.58 -10.60
N ARG A 149 1.14 -8.99 -11.58
CA ARG A 149 1.38 -10.40 -11.86
C ARG A 149 2.07 -11.12 -10.70
N GLU A 150 3.09 -10.51 -10.10
CA GLU A 150 3.84 -11.13 -8.99
C GLU A 150 2.96 -11.25 -7.74
N VAL A 151 2.11 -10.27 -7.44
CA VAL A 151 1.18 -10.35 -6.30
C VAL A 151 0.17 -11.48 -6.51
N LEU A 152 -0.45 -11.57 -7.70
CA LEU A 152 -1.42 -12.62 -7.99
C LEU A 152 -0.79 -14.02 -8.09
N ALA A 153 0.44 -14.12 -8.62
CA ALA A 153 1.14 -15.39 -8.69
C ALA A 153 1.56 -15.91 -7.32
N ALA A 154 1.74 -15.03 -6.34
CA ALA A 154 2.11 -15.39 -4.99
C ALA A 154 0.92 -15.93 -4.17
N GLU A 155 -0.32 -15.74 -4.63
CA GLU A 155 -1.52 -16.27 -3.96
C GLU A 155 -1.50 -17.80 -3.82
N ASP A 156 -0.96 -18.52 -4.81
CA ASP A 156 -0.86 -19.98 -4.78
C ASP A 156 0.31 -20.50 -3.93
N ASP A 157 1.33 -19.68 -3.71
CA ASP A 157 2.50 -20.00 -2.92
C ASP A 157 2.36 -19.50 -1.46
N ALA A 158 1.16 -19.00 -1.09
CA ALA A 158 0.85 -18.46 0.22
C ALA A 158 0.91 -19.56 1.29
N THR A 159 2.08 -19.72 1.91
CA THR A 159 2.34 -20.70 2.97
C THR A 159 3.21 -20.06 4.06
N GLY A 160 3.01 -20.50 5.30
CA GLY A 160 3.80 -20.03 6.44
C GLY A 160 3.23 -18.80 7.13
N GLY A 161 3.91 -18.39 8.19
CA GLY A 161 3.53 -17.26 9.02
C GLY A 161 3.85 -15.90 8.42
N THR A 162 3.64 -14.86 9.21
CA THR A 162 3.85 -13.46 8.83
C THR A 162 5.00 -12.86 9.64
N ASP A 163 5.95 -12.17 9.00
CA ASP A 163 7.00 -11.37 9.66
C ASP A 163 7.01 -9.94 9.11
N VAL A 164 6.08 -9.12 9.58
CA VAL A 164 6.00 -7.70 9.23
C VAL A 164 7.27 -6.95 9.69
N ALA A 165 7.81 -7.31 10.86
CA ALA A 165 9.01 -6.67 11.40
C ALA A 165 10.23 -6.90 10.50
N GLY A 166 10.43 -8.13 10.01
CA GLY A 166 11.47 -8.50 9.07
C GLY A 166 11.34 -7.78 7.74
N ALA A 167 10.11 -7.68 7.21
CA ALA A 167 9.82 -6.95 5.98
C ALA A 167 10.18 -5.46 6.10
N LEU A 168 9.85 -4.82 7.22
CA LEU A 168 10.20 -3.42 7.50
C LEU A 168 11.72 -3.21 7.69
N LYS A 169 12.42 -4.13 8.36
CA LYS A 169 13.89 -4.10 8.46
C LYS A 169 14.54 -4.19 7.09
N PHE A 170 14.09 -5.13 6.25
CA PHE A 170 14.58 -5.27 4.88
C PHE A 170 14.34 -3.98 4.08
N LEU A 171 13.12 -3.43 4.13
CA LEU A 171 12.77 -2.17 3.49
C LEU A 171 13.73 -1.05 3.88
N ASN A 172 13.95 -0.83 5.18
CA ASN A 172 14.87 0.18 5.71
C ASN A 172 16.34 -0.08 5.29
N GLY A 173 16.66 -1.33 4.97
CA GLY A 173 17.93 -1.74 4.40
C GLY A 173 18.13 -1.27 2.97
N VAL A 174 17.13 -1.43 2.12
CA VAL A 174 17.20 -1.20 0.66
C VAL A 174 16.76 0.20 0.24
N GLN A 175 15.85 0.85 0.98
CA GLN A 175 15.32 2.18 0.68
C GLN A 175 15.81 3.21 1.70
N LYS A 176 16.86 3.97 1.35
CA LYS A 176 17.46 4.99 2.25
C LYS A 176 16.84 6.37 2.11
N ARG A 177 16.29 6.68 0.93
CA ARG A 177 15.65 7.97 0.67
C ARG A 177 14.19 7.91 1.08
N ARG A 178 13.66 9.03 1.55
CA ARG A 178 12.24 9.14 1.89
C ARG A 178 11.38 8.73 0.68
N ALA A 179 10.36 7.92 0.93
CA ALA A 179 9.45 7.40 -0.07
C ALA A 179 8.06 7.22 0.54
N VAL A 180 7.05 7.05 -0.31
CA VAL A 180 5.70 6.67 0.10
C VAL A 180 5.64 5.15 0.19
N MET A 181 5.14 4.64 1.31
CA MET A 181 5.08 3.20 1.60
C MET A 181 3.64 2.77 1.83
N PHE A 182 3.17 1.82 1.05
CA PHE A 182 1.90 1.14 1.28
C PHE A 182 2.19 -0.24 1.86
N LEU A 183 1.80 -0.47 3.11
CA LEU A 183 1.89 -1.76 3.77
C LEU A 183 0.50 -2.42 3.78
N VAL A 184 0.36 -3.48 3.01
CA VAL A 184 -0.88 -4.25 2.81
C VAL A 184 -0.74 -5.58 3.55
N SER A 185 -1.46 -5.75 4.65
CA SER A 185 -1.44 -6.93 5.52
C SER A 185 -2.72 -6.94 6.36
N ASP A 186 -3.07 -8.06 6.98
CA ASP A 186 -4.11 -8.12 8.00
C ASP A 186 -3.61 -7.65 9.39
N PHE A 187 -2.27 -7.54 9.54
CA PHE A 187 -1.63 -7.14 10.81
C PHE A 187 -1.94 -8.08 11.98
N GLN A 188 -2.13 -9.36 11.71
CA GLN A 188 -2.33 -10.38 12.75
C GLN A 188 -1.01 -10.89 13.35
N ASP A 189 0.12 -10.36 12.87
CA ASP A 189 1.46 -10.58 13.42
C ASP A 189 1.69 -9.78 14.72
N ALA A 190 2.67 -10.16 15.52
CA ALA A 190 3.05 -9.51 16.77
C ALA A 190 4.49 -8.98 16.72
N GLY A 191 4.74 -7.86 17.43
CA GLY A 191 6.10 -7.34 17.61
C GLY A 191 6.62 -6.43 16.49
N TYR A 192 5.81 -6.10 15.49
CA TYR A 192 6.18 -5.20 14.39
C TYR A 192 6.17 -3.70 14.76
N GLU A 193 5.58 -3.34 15.90
CA GLU A 193 5.31 -1.93 16.27
C GLU A 193 6.57 -1.08 16.36
N LYS A 194 7.68 -1.67 16.84
CA LYS A 194 8.95 -0.99 16.94
C LYS A 194 9.49 -0.61 15.56
N GLU A 195 9.55 -1.57 14.66
CA GLU A 195 10.09 -1.38 13.31
C GLU A 195 9.17 -0.49 12.47
N LEU A 196 7.86 -0.64 12.63
CA LEU A 196 6.88 0.20 11.94
C LEU A 196 6.99 1.67 12.39
N ARG A 197 7.22 1.92 13.67
CA ARG A 197 7.48 3.28 14.19
C ARG A 197 8.76 3.88 13.62
N VAL A 198 9.83 3.09 13.51
CA VAL A 198 11.10 3.53 12.91
C VAL A 198 10.88 3.88 11.44
N THR A 199 10.21 3.01 10.70
CA THR A 199 9.92 3.20 9.28
C THR A 199 9.05 4.45 9.03
N ALA A 200 8.00 4.66 9.84
CA ALA A 200 7.11 5.80 9.72
C ALA A 200 7.78 7.15 10.00
N ARG A 201 8.90 7.19 10.73
CA ARG A 201 9.70 8.41 10.93
C ARG A 201 10.53 8.78 9.70
N HIS A 202 10.95 7.80 8.92
CA HIS A 202 11.81 7.99 7.74
C HIS A 202 11.00 8.11 6.45
N HIS A 203 9.89 7.42 6.35
CA HIS A 203 9.05 7.32 5.17
C HIS A 203 7.64 7.83 5.43
N ASP A 204 6.90 8.11 4.37
CA ASP A 204 5.47 8.42 4.41
C ASP A 204 4.69 7.11 4.41
N MET A 205 4.22 6.68 5.59
CA MET A 205 3.68 5.34 5.80
C MET A 205 2.16 5.32 5.76
N ILE A 206 1.61 4.47 4.91
CA ILE A 206 0.19 4.19 4.79
C ILE A 206 -0.02 2.69 5.06
N ALA A 207 -0.73 2.38 6.12
CA ALA A 207 -1.18 1.03 6.42
C ALA A 207 -2.52 0.75 5.74
N ILE A 208 -2.63 -0.39 5.08
CA ILE A 208 -3.84 -0.90 4.45
C ILE A 208 -4.19 -2.24 5.09
N PRO A 209 -4.89 -2.21 6.24
CA PRO A 209 -5.38 -3.45 6.85
C PRO A 209 -6.42 -4.11 5.94
N VAL A 210 -6.17 -5.36 5.61
CA VAL A 210 -7.07 -6.22 4.83
C VAL A 210 -7.77 -7.14 5.80
N SER A 211 -9.10 -7.20 5.77
CA SER A 211 -9.89 -8.03 6.68
C SER A 211 -11.00 -8.78 5.94
N ASP A 212 -11.45 -9.84 6.57
CA ASP A 212 -12.64 -10.59 6.15
C ASP A 212 -13.71 -10.52 7.25
N PRO A 213 -15.02 -10.46 6.94
CA PRO A 213 -16.07 -10.41 7.94
C PRO A 213 -16.02 -11.55 8.96
N ALA A 214 -15.64 -12.75 8.55
CA ALA A 214 -15.55 -13.91 9.43
C ALA A 214 -14.42 -13.81 10.48
N GLU A 215 -13.47 -12.91 10.29
CA GLU A 215 -12.44 -12.61 11.30
C GLU A 215 -12.97 -11.72 12.45
N SER A 216 -14.12 -11.06 12.24
CA SER A 216 -14.75 -10.18 13.22
C SER A 216 -15.96 -10.81 13.88
N GLU A 217 -16.70 -11.66 13.15
CA GLU A 217 -17.96 -12.23 13.60
C GLU A 217 -18.06 -13.71 13.22
N LEU A 218 -18.23 -14.57 14.22
CA LEU A 218 -18.50 -15.98 13.98
C LEU A 218 -19.95 -16.18 13.57
N PRO A 219 -20.22 -16.92 12.47
CA PRO A 219 -21.60 -17.28 12.09
C PRO A 219 -22.19 -18.25 13.09
N GLN A 220 -23.51 -18.25 13.25
CA GLN A 220 -24.22 -19.24 14.04
C GLN A 220 -24.35 -20.55 13.23
N ALA A 221 -23.39 -21.44 13.36
CA ALA A 221 -23.29 -22.66 12.56
C ALA A 221 -23.22 -23.97 13.40
N GLY A 222 -23.44 -23.87 14.72
CA GLY A 222 -23.27 -25.01 15.61
C GLY A 222 -21.81 -25.22 16.00
N LEU A 223 -21.41 -26.47 16.13
CA LEU A 223 -20.00 -26.83 16.33
C LEU A 223 -19.24 -26.55 15.03
N ALA A 224 -18.29 -25.66 15.07
CA ALA A 224 -17.41 -25.34 13.95
C ALA A 224 -15.95 -25.66 14.30
N GLU A 225 -15.25 -26.23 13.35
CA GLU A 225 -13.81 -26.43 13.42
C GLU A 225 -13.13 -25.24 12.76
N LEU A 226 -12.38 -24.50 13.55
CA LEU A 226 -11.59 -23.35 13.08
C LEU A 226 -10.15 -23.81 12.91
N GLU A 227 -9.58 -23.55 11.75
CA GLU A 227 -8.19 -23.83 11.44
C GLU A 227 -7.40 -22.51 11.44
N ASP A 228 -6.29 -22.49 12.17
CA ASP A 228 -5.32 -21.42 12.03
C ASP A 228 -4.53 -21.62 10.72
N PRO A 229 -4.67 -20.71 9.74
CA PRO A 229 -4.05 -20.89 8.42
C PRO A 229 -2.52 -20.80 8.44
N GLU A 230 -1.91 -20.33 9.53
CA GLU A 230 -0.46 -20.23 9.67
C GLU A 230 0.15 -21.45 10.35
N SER A 231 -0.47 -21.93 11.41
CA SER A 231 0.03 -23.09 12.18
C SER A 231 -0.62 -24.42 11.79
N GLY A 232 -1.80 -24.39 11.17
CA GLY A 232 -2.63 -25.56 10.90
C GLY A 232 -3.29 -26.13 12.16
N GLU A 233 -3.28 -25.41 13.28
CA GLU A 233 -3.91 -25.82 14.52
C GLU A 233 -5.44 -25.77 14.38
N LEU A 234 -6.11 -26.84 14.82
CA LEU A 234 -7.56 -26.96 14.74
C LEU A 234 -8.17 -26.72 16.12
N LEU A 235 -9.13 -25.81 16.18
CA LEU A 235 -9.89 -25.48 17.38
C LEU A 235 -11.38 -25.75 17.15
N LEU A 236 -11.97 -26.62 17.97
CA LEU A 236 -13.41 -26.87 17.95
C LEU A 236 -14.14 -25.83 18.80
N VAL A 237 -15.02 -25.06 18.18
CA VAL A 237 -15.75 -23.94 18.80
C VAL A 237 -17.24 -24.17 18.66
N ASP A 238 -18.00 -24.04 19.76
CA ASP A 238 -19.46 -24.03 19.69
C ASP A 238 -19.96 -22.61 19.36
N THR A 239 -20.25 -22.40 18.09
CA THR A 239 -20.76 -21.13 17.59
C THR A 239 -22.26 -20.94 17.82
N SER A 240 -22.99 -21.93 18.40
CA SER A 240 -24.36 -21.75 18.87
C SER A 240 -24.42 -20.89 20.11
N ASP A 241 -23.38 -20.93 20.97
CA ASP A 241 -23.30 -20.12 22.18
C ASP A 241 -23.09 -18.64 21.84
N SER A 242 -24.05 -17.82 22.21
CA SER A 242 -23.98 -16.37 22.00
C SER A 242 -22.88 -15.70 22.84
N ALA A 243 -22.47 -16.27 23.96
CA ALA A 243 -21.38 -15.75 24.77
C ALA A 243 -20.04 -15.94 24.06
N VAL A 244 -19.83 -17.11 23.44
CA VAL A 244 -18.63 -17.40 22.63
C VAL A 244 -18.53 -16.41 21.45
N ARG A 245 -19.61 -16.27 20.68
CA ARG A 245 -19.60 -15.33 19.54
C ARG A 245 -19.35 -13.88 19.99
N ARG A 246 -19.92 -13.46 21.12
CA ARG A 246 -19.71 -12.11 21.65
C ARG A 246 -18.26 -11.92 22.09
N ALA A 247 -17.70 -12.84 22.86
CA ALA A 247 -16.31 -12.78 23.31
C ALA A 247 -15.33 -12.71 22.13
N PHE A 248 -15.57 -13.48 21.08
CA PHE A 248 -14.80 -13.42 19.84
C PHE A 248 -14.85 -12.03 19.19
N ALA A 249 -16.06 -11.49 18.99
CA ALA A 249 -16.24 -10.18 18.39
C ALA A 249 -15.63 -9.04 19.24
N GLU A 250 -15.77 -9.12 20.56
CA GLU A 250 -15.14 -8.14 21.49
C GLU A 250 -13.61 -8.18 21.39
N THR A 251 -13.01 -9.37 21.38
CA THR A 251 -11.56 -9.55 21.23
C THR A 251 -11.07 -8.99 19.89
N ALA A 252 -11.74 -9.33 18.79
CA ALA A 252 -11.41 -8.82 17.46
C ALA A 252 -11.50 -7.28 17.41
N ALA A 253 -12.56 -6.71 17.97
CA ALA A 253 -12.74 -5.26 18.03
C ALA A 253 -11.66 -4.57 18.87
N GLU A 254 -11.23 -5.15 19.99
CA GLU A 254 -10.16 -4.63 20.82
C GLU A 254 -8.82 -4.63 20.09
N GLN A 255 -8.48 -5.68 19.36
CA GLN A 255 -7.27 -5.78 18.57
C GLN A 255 -7.24 -4.71 17.47
N VAL A 256 -8.33 -4.57 16.71
CA VAL A 256 -8.48 -3.54 15.69
C VAL A 256 -8.32 -2.14 16.30
N ALA A 257 -8.99 -1.87 17.41
CA ALA A 257 -8.90 -0.58 18.09
C ALA A 257 -7.49 -0.29 18.64
N ALA A 258 -6.78 -1.31 19.13
CA ALA A 258 -5.40 -1.17 19.62
C ALA A 258 -4.45 -0.83 18.45
N ARG A 259 -4.54 -1.55 17.34
CA ARG A 259 -3.80 -1.30 16.11
C ARG A 259 -4.06 0.12 15.58
N ASP A 260 -5.32 0.52 15.45
CA ASP A 260 -5.69 1.82 14.91
C ASP A 260 -5.22 2.98 15.79
N ARG A 261 -5.28 2.81 17.13
CA ARG A 261 -4.67 3.76 18.07
C ARG A 261 -3.15 3.86 17.90
N PHE A 262 -2.47 2.73 17.67
CA PHE A 262 -1.04 2.72 17.40
C PHE A 262 -0.69 3.47 16.13
N PHE A 263 -1.42 3.26 15.03
CA PHE A 263 -1.21 3.98 13.77
C PHE A 263 -1.41 5.48 13.95
N ALA A 264 -2.50 5.89 14.58
CA ALA A 264 -2.80 7.30 14.81
C ALA A 264 -1.72 8.01 15.65
N ARG A 265 -1.20 7.37 16.71
CA ARG A 265 -0.14 7.93 17.56
C ARG A 265 1.20 8.08 16.84
N ASN A 266 1.45 7.29 15.82
CA ASN A 266 2.72 7.31 15.06
C ASN A 266 2.61 8.03 13.72
N GLY A 267 1.49 8.70 13.42
CA GLY A 267 1.31 9.45 12.18
C GLY A 267 1.21 8.56 10.94
N ILE A 268 0.81 7.29 11.12
CA ILE A 268 0.60 6.33 10.05
C ILE A 268 -0.84 6.48 9.58
N ASP A 269 -1.03 6.74 8.30
CA ASP A 269 -2.39 6.76 7.76
C ASP A 269 -2.96 5.34 7.67
N ASN A 270 -4.21 5.21 8.12
CA ASN A 270 -4.93 3.95 8.15
C ASN A 270 -6.03 3.94 7.08
N VAL A 271 -6.02 2.92 6.22
CA VAL A 271 -6.97 2.71 5.12
C VAL A 271 -7.51 1.27 5.19
N PRO A 272 -8.43 0.97 6.11
CA PRO A 272 -8.97 -0.37 6.22
C PRO A 272 -9.80 -0.73 4.99
N VAL A 273 -9.59 -1.94 4.49
CA VAL A 273 -10.33 -2.55 3.39
C VAL A 273 -10.84 -3.92 3.79
N ALA A 274 -12.01 -4.31 3.31
CA ALA A 274 -12.61 -5.59 3.65
C ALA A 274 -13.14 -6.30 2.39
N THR A 275 -13.19 -7.63 2.45
CA THR A 275 -13.58 -8.47 1.31
C THR A 275 -15.04 -8.29 0.91
N ASP A 276 -15.90 -7.87 1.85
CA ASP A 276 -17.35 -7.70 1.70
C ASP A 276 -17.79 -6.35 1.14
N ARG A 277 -16.88 -5.37 1.08
CA ARG A 277 -17.28 -3.99 0.72
C ARG A 277 -16.34 -3.32 -0.28
N PRO A 278 -16.82 -2.26 -0.98
CA PRO A 278 -16.01 -1.52 -1.94
C PRO A 278 -14.89 -0.74 -1.25
N TYR A 279 -13.64 -1.00 -1.63
CA TYR A 279 -12.45 -0.34 -1.07
C TYR A 279 -12.18 1.07 -1.63
N ILE A 280 -12.78 1.42 -2.78
CA ILE A 280 -12.51 2.70 -3.45
C ILE A 280 -12.86 3.92 -2.58
N GLN A 281 -13.88 3.80 -1.74
CA GLN A 281 -14.29 4.87 -0.83
C GLN A 281 -13.25 5.12 0.25
N SER A 282 -12.64 4.07 0.82
CA SER A 282 -11.55 4.17 1.80
C SER A 282 -10.33 4.88 1.21
N ILE A 283 -9.96 4.56 -0.03
CA ILE A 283 -8.84 5.21 -0.73
C ILE A 283 -9.13 6.69 -1.01
N ARG A 284 -10.33 7.01 -1.50
CA ARG A 284 -10.74 8.40 -1.72
C ARG A 284 -10.78 9.21 -0.42
N ALA A 285 -11.23 8.61 0.67
CA ALA A 285 -11.23 9.26 1.98
C ALA A 285 -9.80 9.58 2.46
N LEU A 286 -8.82 8.69 2.23
CA LEU A 286 -7.41 8.97 2.49
C LEU A 286 -6.94 10.22 1.74
N PHE A 287 -7.17 10.26 0.43
CA PHE A 287 -6.68 11.36 -0.41
C PHE A 287 -7.34 12.69 -0.01
N LYS A 288 -8.65 12.73 0.19
CA LYS A 288 -9.35 13.92 0.67
C LYS A 288 -8.85 14.39 2.03
N ARG A 289 -8.66 13.47 2.99
CA ARG A 289 -8.14 13.80 4.32
C ARG A 289 -6.74 14.41 4.26
N ARG A 290 -5.87 13.90 3.40
CA ARG A 290 -4.52 14.44 3.22
C ARG A 290 -4.53 15.79 2.50
N ALA A 291 -5.36 15.96 1.47
CA ALA A 291 -5.52 17.24 0.77
C ALA A 291 -6.00 18.35 1.70
N SER A 292 -6.87 18.04 2.68
CA SER A 292 -7.38 19.01 3.65
C SER A 292 -6.42 19.37 4.79
N LYS A 293 -5.37 18.57 5.00
CA LYS A 293 -4.34 18.84 6.04
C LYS A 293 -3.20 19.74 5.57
N ARG A 294 -3.16 20.09 4.29
CA ARG A 294 -2.19 20.98 3.65
C ARG A 294 -2.79 22.35 3.38
#